data_2fbd9ed2d0035a1bb28e07e0a65406a1
#
_entry.id   2fbd9ed2d0035a1bb28e07e0a65406a1
#
_cell.length_a   1.000
_cell.length_b   1.000
_cell.length_c   1.000
_cell.angle_alpha   90.00
_cell.angle_beta   90.00
_cell.angle_gamma   90.00
#
_symmetry.space_group_name_H-M   'P 1'
#
loop_
_entity.id
_entity.type
_entity.pdbx_description
1 polymer ?
#
loop_
_entity_poly.entity_id
_entity_poly.type
_entity_poly.pdbx_seq_one_letter_code
_entity_poly.pdbx_strand_id
1 'polypeptide(L)'
;MTSRAVPMIHVPDVAATARWYETIGFSLAGTHVDCDEMLWAHLTLGASALMLNAGGATSNAPRREVDLYVYVEDIDATFAQVAPVAELVEPVHDTEYGMREFIVRDPNRFWLTFGQPISDRDAAA
;
A
#
# COMPACT_ATOMS: atom_id res chain seq x y z
N MET A 1 -13.91 -12.76 -21.96
CA MET A 1 -13.75 -12.80 -20.49
C MET A 1 -12.41 -12.22 -20.10
N THR A 2 -12.39 -11.36 -19.10
CA THR A 2 -11.15 -10.77 -18.63
C THR A 2 -10.68 -11.49 -17.36
N SER A 3 -9.38 -11.68 -17.25
CA SER A 3 -8.77 -12.22 -16.03
C SER A 3 -8.21 -11.08 -15.20
N ARG A 4 -8.19 -11.26 -13.89
CA ARG A 4 -7.68 -10.28 -12.96
C ARG A 4 -6.92 -10.97 -11.83
N ALA A 5 -5.70 -10.54 -11.59
CA ALA A 5 -4.91 -11.01 -10.46
C ALA A 5 -5.01 -10.00 -9.33
N VAL A 6 -5.21 -10.49 -8.12
CA VAL A 6 -5.26 -9.65 -6.91
C VAL A 6 -4.23 -10.19 -5.92
N PRO A 7 -3.27 -9.37 -5.48
CA PRO A 7 -2.34 -9.79 -4.45
C PRO A 7 -3.09 -10.12 -3.15
N MET A 8 -2.66 -11.19 -2.49
CA MET A 8 -3.19 -11.54 -1.18
C MET A 8 -2.00 -11.79 -0.25
N ILE A 9 -1.93 -11.01 0.82
CA ILE A 9 -0.85 -11.12 1.80
C ILE A 9 -1.40 -11.66 3.12
N HIS A 10 -0.61 -12.48 3.79
CA HIS A 10 -0.96 -13.02 5.09
C HIS A 10 -0.41 -12.13 6.18
N VAL A 11 -1.27 -11.76 7.12
CA VAL A 11 -0.93 -10.82 8.21
C VAL A 11 -1.39 -11.40 9.55
N PRO A 12 -0.76 -11.00 10.67
CA PRO A 12 -1.16 -11.48 11.98
C PRO A 12 -2.53 -10.97 12.41
N ASP A 13 -2.89 -9.73 12.08
CA ASP A 13 -4.12 -9.08 12.48
C ASP A 13 -4.75 -8.40 11.28
N VAL A 14 -5.73 -9.08 10.67
CA VAL A 14 -6.39 -8.60 9.46
C VAL A 14 -7.15 -7.29 9.72
N ALA A 15 -7.91 -7.23 10.82
CA ALA A 15 -8.72 -6.05 11.12
C ALA A 15 -7.87 -4.80 11.35
N ALA A 16 -6.79 -4.92 12.12
CA ALA A 16 -5.90 -3.80 12.39
C ALA A 16 -5.18 -3.35 11.10
N THR A 17 -4.75 -4.30 10.29
CA THR A 17 -4.09 -4.01 9.02
C THR A 17 -5.06 -3.30 8.07
N ALA A 18 -6.29 -3.80 7.94
CA ALA A 18 -7.30 -3.18 7.08
C ALA A 18 -7.59 -1.73 7.50
N ARG A 19 -7.73 -1.48 8.81
CA ARG A 19 -7.94 -0.11 9.31
C ARG A 19 -6.78 0.81 8.95
N TRP A 20 -5.55 0.31 9.05
CA TRP A 20 -4.39 1.11 8.68
C TRP A 20 -4.43 1.48 7.19
N TYR A 21 -4.72 0.52 6.31
CA TYR A 21 -4.81 0.79 4.87
C TYR A 21 -5.92 1.79 4.55
N GLU A 22 -7.02 1.77 5.30
CA GLU A 22 -8.06 2.79 5.12
C GLU A 22 -7.55 4.21 5.45
N THR A 23 -6.63 4.36 6.40
CA THR A 23 -6.07 5.67 6.72
C THR A 23 -5.22 6.26 5.59
N ILE A 24 -4.72 5.42 4.69
CA ILE A 24 -3.90 5.88 3.56
C ILE A 24 -4.65 5.88 2.23
N GLY A 25 -5.98 5.71 2.27
CA GLY A 25 -6.84 5.92 1.12
C GLY A 25 -7.47 4.68 0.51
N PHE A 26 -7.20 3.49 1.04
CA PHE A 26 -7.88 2.28 0.59
C PHE A 26 -9.29 2.23 1.14
N SER A 27 -10.17 1.55 0.42
CA SER A 27 -11.56 1.31 0.85
C SER A 27 -11.76 -0.16 1.17
N LEU A 28 -12.47 -0.43 2.27
CA LEU A 28 -12.83 -1.80 2.64
C LEU A 28 -14.02 -2.25 1.81
N ALA A 29 -13.83 -3.25 0.97
CA ALA A 29 -14.86 -3.72 0.04
C ALA A 29 -15.51 -5.04 0.46
N GLY A 30 -14.88 -5.82 1.30
CA GLY A 30 -15.43 -7.08 1.78
C GLY A 30 -14.64 -7.65 2.94
N THR A 31 -15.29 -8.46 3.75
CA THR A 31 -14.67 -9.12 4.90
C THR A 31 -15.24 -10.51 5.10
N HIS A 32 -14.47 -11.37 5.76
CA HIS A 32 -14.97 -12.61 6.32
C HIS A 32 -14.59 -12.67 7.79
N VAL A 33 -15.59 -12.82 8.63
CA VAL A 33 -15.44 -12.87 10.10
C VAL A 33 -15.96 -14.21 10.60
N ASP A 34 -15.19 -14.86 11.47
CA ASP A 34 -15.59 -16.10 12.12
C ASP A 34 -15.16 -16.02 13.60
N CYS A 35 -16.08 -16.36 14.52
CA CYS A 35 -15.84 -16.27 15.96
C CYS A 35 -15.30 -14.91 16.39
N ASP A 36 -15.90 -13.85 15.88
CA ASP A 36 -15.54 -12.45 16.15
C ASP A 36 -14.13 -12.06 15.67
N GLU A 37 -13.50 -12.91 14.87
CA GLU A 37 -12.18 -12.63 14.28
C GLU A 37 -12.32 -12.40 12.77
N MET A 38 -11.74 -11.30 12.29
CA MET A 38 -11.66 -11.04 10.85
C MET A 38 -10.55 -11.87 10.25
N LEU A 39 -10.90 -12.80 9.37
CA LEU A 39 -9.95 -13.73 8.75
C LEU A 39 -9.51 -13.30 7.36
N TRP A 40 -10.28 -12.42 6.72
CA TRP A 40 -10.02 -11.97 5.37
C TRP A 40 -10.63 -10.59 5.17
N ALA A 41 -9.93 -9.76 4.41
CA ALA A 41 -10.41 -8.45 4.00
C ALA A 41 -10.06 -8.19 2.55
N HIS A 42 -10.97 -7.56 1.83
CA HIS A 42 -10.78 -7.11 0.46
C HIS A 42 -10.76 -5.59 0.46
N LEU A 43 -9.62 -5.04 0.07
CA LEU A 43 -9.39 -3.60 0.00
C LEU A 43 -9.30 -3.17 -1.45
N THR A 44 -9.80 -1.98 -1.76
CA THR A 44 -9.71 -1.40 -3.11
C THR A 44 -9.05 -0.05 -3.08
N LEU A 45 -8.38 0.28 -4.17
CA LEU A 45 -7.81 1.62 -4.42
C LEU A 45 -7.99 1.91 -5.90
N GLY A 46 -8.96 2.77 -6.24
CA GLY A 46 -9.34 2.96 -7.64
C GLY A 46 -9.79 1.62 -8.25
N ALA A 47 -9.21 1.27 -9.38
CA ALA A 47 -9.51 0.01 -10.08
C ALA A 47 -8.72 -1.19 -9.54
N SER A 48 -7.81 -0.98 -8.60
CA SER A 48 -6.97 -2.05 -8.05
C SER A 48 -7.50 -2.58 -6.73
N ALA A 49 -6.97 -3.73 -6.34
CA ALA A 49 -7.39 -4.40 -5.12
C ALA A 49 -6.21 -5.08 -4.43
N LEU A 50 -6.36 -5.26 -3.13
CA LEU A 50 -5.43 -5.98 -2.26
C LEU A 50 -6.26 -6.81 -1.29
N MET A 51 -5.91 -8.07 -1.10
CA MET A 51 -6.54 -8.93 -0.10
C MET A 51 -5.61 -9.15 1.07
N LEU A 52 -6.18 -9.18 2.26
CA LEU A 52 -5.51 -9.55 3.51
C LEU A 52 -6.10 -10.85 4.00
N ASN A 53 -5.25 -11.78 4.42
CA ASN A 53 -5.68 -13.05 4.97
C ASN A 53 -4.96 -13.31 6.27
N ALA A 54 -5.64 -13.97 7.21
CA ALA A 54 -5.08 -14.33 8.49
C ALA A 54 -3.98 -15.40 8.34
N GLY A 55 -3.23 -15.60 9.40
CA GLY A 55 -2.20 -16.66 9.46
C GLY A 55 -0.79 -16.18 9.13
N GLY A 56 -0.61 -14.89 8.93
CA GLY A 56 0.72 -14.33 8.76
C GLY A 56 1.48 -14.27 10.09
N ALA A 57 2.80 -14.41 10.01
CA ALA A 57 3.67 -14.29 11.17
C ALA A 57 4.09 -12.82 11.36
N THR A 58 4.33 -12.43 12.61
CA THR A 58 4.98 -11.16 12.90
C THR A 58 6.41 -11.18 12.34
N SER A 59 6.90 -10.01 11.95
CA SER A 59 8.24 -9.89 11.38
C SER A 59 8.91 -8.62 11.91
N ASN A 60 10.19 -8.73 12.22
CA ASN A 60 11.05 -7.60 12.55
C ASN A 60 11.97 -7.24 11.38
N ALA A 61 11.78 -7.86 10.22
CA ALA A 61 12.58 -7.56 9.04
C ALA A 61 12.39 -6.09 8.65
N PRO A 62 13.45 -5.38 8.23
CA PRO A 62 13.31 -4.00 7.77
C PRO A 62 12.50 -3.93 6.48
N ARG A 63 12.44 -5.02 5.72
CA ARG A 63 11.69 -5.12 4.47
C ARG A 63 11.23 -6.56 4.27
N ARG A 64 9.99 -6.73 3.80
CA ARG A 64 9.48 -8.03 3.37
C ARG A 64 9.90 -8.27 1.91
N GLU A 65 9.68 -9.48 1.42
CA GLU A 65 10.13 -9.87 0.07
C GLU A 65 9.21 -9.40 -1.04
N VAL A 66 8.04 -8.86 -0.70
CA VAL A 66 7.05 -8.33 -1.66
C VAL A 66 6.79 -6.88 -1.33
N ASP A 67 6.87 -6.04 -2.34
CA ASP A 67 6.50 -4.63 -2.24
C ASP A 67 5.18 -4.41 -2.95
N LEU A 68 4.46 -3.36 -2.55
CA LEU A 68 3.32 -2.86 -3.28
C LEU A 68 3.75 -1.54 -3.94
N TYR A 69 3.58 -1.45 -5.26
CA TYR A 69 3.84 -0.21 -5.99
C TYR A 69 2.51 0.43 -6.36
N VAL A 70 2.31 1.66 -5.92
CA VAL A 70 1.04 2.38 -6.10
C VAL A 70 1.28 3.60 -6.98
N TYR A 71 0.68 3.60 -8.17
CA TYR A 71 0.70 4.76 -9.04
C TYR A 71 -0.33 5.77 -8.56
N VAL A 72 0.08 7.03 -8.45
CA VAL A 72 -0.80 8.12 -8.01
C VAL A 72 -0.71 9.29 -8.98
N GLU A 73 -1.74 10.13 -8.99
CA GLU A 73 -1.81 11.29 -9.90
C GLU A 73 -1.16 12.53 -9.30
N ASP A 74 -1.11 12.63 -7.97
CA ASP A 74 -0.53 13.77 -7.26
C ASP A 74 0.30 13.26 -6.09
N ILE A 75 1.60 13.11 -6.33
CA ILE A 75 2.52 12.51 -5.34
C ILE A 75 2.65 13.40 -4.09
N ASP A 76 2.63 14.71 -4.25
CA ASP A 76 2.78 15.61 -3.10
C ASP A 76 1.55 15.58 -2.21
N ALA A 77 0.35 15.54 -2.79
CA ALA A 77 -0.89 15.40 -2.03
C ALA A 77 -0.95 14.03 -1.33
N THR A 78 -0.53 12.98 -2.02
CA THR A 78 -0.48 11.62 -1.44
C THR A 78 0.51 11.57 -0.27
N PHE A 79 1.69 12.16 -0.43
CA PHE A 79 2.67 12.24 0.64
C PHE A 79 2.12 12.96 1.87
N ALA A 80 1.42 14.08 1.66
CA ALA A 80 0.82 14.83 2.75
C ALA A 80 -0.24 14.01 3.52
N GLN A 81 -0.95 13.12 2.83
CA GLN A 81 -1.93 12.23 3.44
C GLN A 81 -1.29 11.04 4.16
N VAL A 82 -0.28 10.43 3.56
CA VAL A 82 0.26 9.14 4.01
C VAL A 82 1.37 9.30 5.04
N ALA A 83 2.27 10.25 4.86
CA ALA A 83 3.44 10.40 5.72
C ALA A 83 3.10 10.56 7.21
N PRO A 84 2.05 11.30 7.61
CA PRO A 84 1.71 11.45 9.02
C PRO A 84 1.27 10.16 9.72
N VAL A 85 0.81 9.15 9.00
CA VAL A 85 0.24 7.92 9.56
C VAL A 85 1.06 6.67 9.26
N ALA A 86 2.20 6.82 8.58
CA ALA A 86 3.02 5.70 8.14
C ALA A 86 4.47 5.89 8.61
N GLU A 87 5.20 4.77 8.69
CA GLU A 87 6.64 4.81 8.92
C GLU A 87 7.35 5.14 7.61
N LEU A 88 7.96 6.30 7.53
CA LEU A 88 8.63 6.76 6.33
C LEU A 88 9.96 6.02 6.14
N VAL A 89 10.15 5.39 4.99
CA VAL A 89 11.39 4.74 4.58
C VAL A 89 12.22 5.73 3.76
N GLU A 90 11.60 6.38 2.78
CA GLU A 90 12.26 7.32 1.91
C GLU A 90 11.32 8.47 1.53
N PRO A 91 11.75 9.73 1.70
CA PRO A 91 10.92 10.87 1.34
C PRO A 91 10.78 11.03 -0.17
N VAL A 92 9.94 11.96 -0.59
CA VAL A 92 9.72 12.24 -2.01
C VAL A 92 11.06 12.59 -2.68
N HIS A 93 11.35 11.89 -3.77
CA HIS A 93 12.57 12.09 -4.57
C HIS A 93 12.30 11.69 -6.01
N ASP A 94 13.14 12.19 -6.91
CA ASP A 94 13.09 11.82 -8.33
C ASP A 94 14.07 10.68 -8.59
N THR A 95 13.59 9.66 -9.31
CA THR A 95 14.40 8.49 -9.64
C THR A 95 15.07 8.64 -11.01
N GLU A 96 16.09 7.79 -11.26
CA GLU A 96 16.77 7.74 -12.56
C GLU A 96 15.86 7.23 -13.68
N TYR A 97 14.80 6.49 -13.33
CA TYR A 97 13.90 5.90 -14.32
C TYR A 97 12.63 6.74 -14.56
N GLY A 98 12.66 8.01 -14.19
CA GLY A 98 11.59 8.96 -14.56
C GLY A 98 10.38 8.96 -13.67
N MET A 99 10.50 8.53 -12.43
CA MET A 99 9.43 8.52 -11.45
C MET A 99 9.75 9.44 -10.30
N ARG A 100 8.73 10.08 -9.76
CA ARG A 100 8.81 10.76 -8.47
C ARG A 100 8.15 9.88 -7.44
N GLU A 101 8.88 9.48 -6.40
CA GLU A 101 8.48 8.43 -5.48
C GLU A 101 8.68 8.81 -4.03
N PHE A 102 7.91 8.18 -3.14
CA PHE A 102 8.27 8.03 -1.74
C PHE A 102 7.91 6.62 -1.27
N ILE A 103 8.52 6.18 -0.18
CA ILE A 103 8.36 4.82 0.31
C ILE A 103 8.00 4.86 1.79
N VAL A 104 6.97 4.10 2.17
CA VAL A 104 6.58 3.91 3.56
C VAL A 104 6.55 2.42 3.88
N ARG A 105 6.57 2.10 5.18
CA ARG A 105 6.45 0.74 5.67
C ARG A 105 5.08 0.59 6.32
N ASP A 106 4.37 -0.49 5.96
CA ASP A 106 3.10 -0.78 6.60
C ASP A 106 3.30 -1.41 8.00
N PRO A 107 2.24 -1.64 8.79
CA PRO A 107 2.40 -2.22 10.13
C PRO A 107 3.04 -3.60 10.14
N ASN A 108 3.02 -4.32 9.03
CA ASN A 108 3.58 -5.65 8.90
C ASN A 108 4.92 -5.67 8.17
N ARG A 109 5.55 -4.51 8.00
CA ARG A 109 6.88 -4.33 7.42
C ARG A 109 6.93 -4.47 5.91
N PHE A 110 5.81 -4.51 5.22
CA PHE A 110 5.78 -4.44 3.76
C PHE A 110 6.06 -3.01 3.32
N TRP A 111 6.86 -2.86 2.26
CA TRP A 111 7.11 -1.56 1.68
C TRP A 111 6.01 -1.22 0.68
N LEU A 112 5.52 0.01 0.78
CA LEU A 112 4.63 0.62 -0.20
C LEU A 112 5.38 1.76 -0.85
N THR A 113 5.63 1.62 -2.15
CA THR A 113 6.22 2.69 -2.95
C THR A 113 5.11 3.40 -3.70
N PHE A 114 4.97 4.69 -3.46
CA PHE A 114 4.03 5.54 -4.21
C PHE A 114 4.81 6.26 -5.29
N GLY A 115 4.30 6.27 -6.51
CA GLY A 115 5.02 6.84 -7.63
C GLY A 115 4.11 7.58 -8.60
N GLN A 116 4.66 8.62 -9.19
CA GLN A 116 4.05 9.40 -10.24
C GLN A 116 5.09 9.61 -11.34
N PRO A 117 4.76 9.33 -12.61
CA PRO A 117 5.68 9.64 -13.69
C PRO A 117 6.01 11.13 -13.73
N ILE A 118 7.29 11.44 -13.89
CA ILE A 118 7.72 12.83 -14.11
C ILE A 118 7.33 13.16 -15.56
N SER A 119 6.48 14.17 -15.72
CA SER A 119 6.07 14.60 -17.05
C SER A 119 7.23 15.27 -17.79
N ASP A 120 7.17 15.28 -19.15
CA ASP A 120 8.15 16.01 -19.96
C ASP A 120 8.26 17.48 -19.54
N ARG A 121 7.16 18.07 -19.12
CA ARG A 121 7.11 19.43 -18.63
C ARG A 121 7.94 19.62 -17.37
N ASP A 122 7.81 18.72 -16.40
CA ASP A 122 8.57 18.77 -15.15
C ASP A 122 10.04 18.45 -15.40
N ALA A 123 10.32 17.51 -16.27
CA ALA A 123 11.67 17.15 -16.64
C ALA A 123 12.41 18.28 -17.37
N ALA A 124 11.69 19.12 -18.08
CA ALA A 124 12.25 20.28 -18.79
C ALA A 124 12.51 21.49 -17.89
N ALA A 125 11.88 21.49 -16.73
CA ALA A 125 12.04 22.59 -15.78
C ALA A 125 13.32 22.40 -14.97
#